data_76adab7169576f8c0625f854800ada07
#
_entry.id   76adab7169576f8c0625f854800ada07
#
_cell.length_a   1.000
_cell.length_b   1.000
_cell.length_c   1.000
_cell.angle_alpha   90.00
_cell.angle_beta   90.00
_cell.angle_gamma   90.00
#
_symmetry.space_group_name_H-M   'P 1'
#
loop_
_entity.id
_entity.type
_entity.pdbx_description
1 polymer ?
#
loop_
_entity_poly.entity_id
_entity_poly.type
_entity_poly.pdbx_seq_one_letter_code
_entity_poly.pdbx_strand_id
1 'polypeptide(L)'
;MAQEKKRSFGIVPIAFDSDGSPLFLILRAYRNWDFPKGVPESGETPLETATREFFEETGIREFSLAWGEMCKETKPYFKGKVALYYPVQTKKRIISLPVSQELGRPEHSEYRWVRYDEGRRLLPPRLIPVLEWANGLATEKDEGEGPS
;
A
#
# COMPACT_ATOMS: atom_id res chain seq x y z
N MET A 1 -7.45 28.51 14.18
CA MET A 1 -6.69 28.04 13.02
C MET A 1 -6.91 26.59 12.81
N ALA A 2 -7.23 26.25 11.62
CA ALA A 2 -7.41 24.84 11.31
C ALA A 2 -6.05 24.16 11.36
N GLN A 3 -5.98 23.01 12.00
CA GLN A 3 -4.75 22.24 11.99
C GLN A 3 -4.65 21.57 10.64
N GLU A 4 -3.47 21.61 10.07
CA GLU A 4 -3.23 20.87 8.85
C GLU A 4 -3.31 19.39 9.14
N LYS A 5 -4.01 18.68 8.30
CA LYS A 5 -4.05 17.23 8.39
C LYS A 5 -2.67 16.69 8.04
N LYS A 6 -2.14 15.85 8.88
CA LYS A 6 -0.91 15.13 8.54
C LYS A 6 -1.26 14.04 7.55
N ARG A 7 -0.63 14.08 6.39
CA ARG A 7 -0.90 13.12 5.32
C ARG A 7 0.32 12.24 5.10
N SER A 8 0.06 10.94 5.00
CA SER A 8 1.04 9.99 4.52
C SER A 8 0.60 9.49 3.16
N PHE A 9 1.54 9.08 2.34
CA PHE A 9 1.24 8.55 1.02
C PHE A 9 1.91 7.20 0.89
N GLY A 10 1.17 6.25 0.36
CA GLY A 10 1.65 4.88 0.30
C GLY A 10 1.17 4.14 -0.92
N ILE A 11 1.49 2.87 -0.92
CA ILE A 11 1.23 1.97 -2.04
C ILE A 11 0.45 0.76 -1.54
N VAL A 12 -0.56 0.32 -2.30
CA VAL A 12 -1.11 -1.02 -2.13
C VAL A 12 -0.43 -1.89 -3.19
N PRO A 13 0.56 -2.69 -2.80
CA PRO A 13 1.24 -3.53 -3.79
C PRO A 13 0.39 -4.75 -4.09
N ILE A 14 0.13 -5.00 -5.37
CA ILE A 14 -0.73 -6.09 -5.80
C ILE A 14 0.06 -6.99 -6.73
N ALA A 15 0.05 -8.28 -6.45
CA ALA A 15 0.59 -9.31 -7.33
C ALA A 15 -0.52 -10.31 -7.58
N PHE A 16 -0.36 -11.15 -8.58
CA PHE A 16 -1.37 -12.18 -8.87
C PHE A 16 -0.70 -13.54 -8.75
N ASP A 17 -1.39 -14.48 -8.12
CA ASP A 17 -0.84 -15.81 -8.04
C ASP A 17 -1.25 -16.61 -9.29
N SER A 18 -0.87 -17.88 -9.33
CA SER A 18 -1.03 -18.67 -10.53
C SER A 18 -2.49 -18.89 -10.95
N ASP A 19 -3.44 -18.74 -10.04
CA ASP A 19 -4.85 -18.89 -10.39
C ASP A 19 -5.51 -17.54 -10.71
N GLY A 20 -4.72 -16.49 -10.79
CA GLY A 20 -5.25 -15.15 -11.09
C GLY A 20 -5.81 -14.39 -9.91
N SER A 21 -5.71 -14.94 -8.71
CA SER A 21 -6.20 -14.23 -7.52
C SER A 21 -5.23 -13.13 -7.10
N PRO A 22 -5.74 -11.97 -6.71
CA PRO A 22 -4.85 -10.91 -6.25
C PRO A 22 -4.27 -11.21 -4.88
N LEU A 23 -3.01 -10.85 -4.71
CA LEU A 23 -2.30 -10.91 -3.45
C LEU A 23 -1.88 -9.50 -3.09
N PHE A 24 -2.02 -9.15 -1.84
CA PHE A 24 -1.72 -7.80 -1.35
C PHE A 24 -0.55 -7.89 -0.37
N LEU A 25 0.43 -7.02 -0.54
CA LEU A 25 1.57 -6.99 0.38
C LEU A 25 1.24 -6.15 1.60
N ILE A 26 1.36 -6.74 2.77
CA ILE A 26 1.23 -6.02 4.02
C ILE A 26 2.48 -6.21 4.85
N LEU A 27 2.82 -5.20 5.62
CA LEU A 27 4.03 -5.14 6.44
C LEU A 27 3.64 -4.99 7.90
N ARG A 28 4.36 -5.66 8.78
CA ARG A 28 4.07 -5.59 10.22
C ARG A 28 5.14 -4.81 10.96
N ALA A 29 4.71 -3.81 11.72
CA ALA A 29 5.54 -3.13 12.70
C ALA A 29 4.89 -3.34 14.05
N TYR A 30 5.58 -3.98 14.97
CA TYR A 30 5.05 -4.38 16.28
C TYR A 30 3.82 -5.28 16.07
N ARG A 31 2.64 -4.83 16.44
CA ARG A 31 1.42 -5.60 16.28
C ARG A 31 0.56 -5.15 15.12
N ASN A 32 1.03 -4.13 14.40
CA ASN A 32 0.18 -3.48 13.39
C ASN A 32 0.60 -3.86 11.98
N TRP A 33 -0.37 -4.29 11.20
CA TRP A 33 -0.18 -4.53 9.78
C TRP A 33 -0.64 -3.30 9.00
N ASP A 34 0.11 -2.95 7.97
CA ASP A 34 -0.19 -1.78 7.15
C ASP A 34 0.37 -2.00 5.75
N PHE A 35 -0.07 -1.17 4.82
CA PHE A 35 0.59 -1.06 3.54
C PHE A 35 1.79 -0.13 3.68
N PRO A 36 2.81 -0.25 2.81
CA PRO A 36 3.95 0.67 2.86
C PRO A 36 3.51 2.13 2.66
N LYS A 37 3.97 3.02 3.51
CA LYS A 37 3.64 4.45 3.43
C LYS A 37 4.59 5.29 4.24
N GLY A 38 4.57 6.57 4.02
CA GLY A 38 5.31 7.51 4.83
C GLY A 38 4.98 8.94 4.48
N VAL A 39 5.68 9.86 5.10
CA VAL A 39 5.40 11.29 4.95
C VAL A 39 6.26 11.90 3.86
N PRO A 40 5.79 12.97 3.20
CA PRO A 40 6.57 13.58 2.12
C PRO A 40 7.84 14.24 2.62
N GLU A 41 8.85 14.20 1.78
CA GLU A 41 10.02 15.04 1.93
C GLU A 41 9.82 16.30 1.11
N SER A 42 10.60 17.32 1.40
CA SER A 42 10.45 18.61 0.76
C SER A 42 10.45 18.47 -0.76
N GLY A 43 9.45 19.04 -1.41
CA GLY A 43 9.37 19.05 -2.87
C GLY A 43 8.81 17.81 -3.52
N GLU A 44 8.47 16.80 -2.73
CA GLU A 44 7.91 15.58 -3.31
C GLU A 44 6.43 15.72 -3.63
N THR A 45 6.02 15.16 -4.76
CA THR A 45 4.59 14.97 -5.01
C THR A 45 4.11 13.77 -4.20
N PRO A 46 2.79 13.63 -4.01
CA PRO A 46 2.26 12.46 -3.29
C PRO A 46 2.72 11.11 -3.86
N LEU A 47 2.69 10.96 -5.18
CA LEU A 47 3.12 9.70 -5.78
C LEU A 47 4.61 9.46 -5.59
N GLU A 48 5.41 10.52 -5.66
CA GLU A 48 6.85 10.38 -5.40
C GLU A 48 7.12 9.93 -3.98
N THR A 49 6.39 10.47 -3.01
CA THR A 49 6.50 10.03 -1.62
C THR A 49 6.14 8.56 -1.49
N ALA A 50 5.00 8.19 -2.09
CA ALA A 50 4.51 6.81 -1.99
C ALA A 50 5.51 5.82 -2.59
N THR A 51 6.08 6.13 -3.75
CA THR A 51 7.01 5.22 -4.41
C THR A 51 8.36 5.17 -3.70
N ARG A 52 8.82 6.28 -3.14
CA ARG A 52 10.06 6.30 -2.35
C ARG A 52 9.91 5.44 -1.09
N GLU A 53 8.81 5.62 -0.37
CA GLU A 53 8.55 4.82 0.84
C GLU A 53 8.40 3.35 0.51
N PHE A 54 7.76 3.04 -0.61
CA PHE A 54 7.61 1.67 -1.05
C PHE A 54 8.99 1.02 -1.24
N PHE A 55 9.90 1.70 -1.92
CA PHE A 55 11.24 1.19 -2.09
C PHE A 55 11.98 1.08 -0.75
N GLU A 56 11.89 2.10 0.08
CA GLU A 56 12.60 2.09 1.37
C GLU A 56 12.14 0.96 2.28
N GLU A 57 10.86 0.61 2.21
CA GLU A 57 10.30 -0.39 3.12
C GLU A 57 10.34 -1.81 2.56
N THR A 58 10.44 -1.98 1.25
CA THR A 58 10.35 -3.30 0.64
C THR A 58 11.51 -3.65 -0.28
N GLY A 59 12.24 -2.66 -0.77
CA GLY A 59 13.28 -2.88 -1.78
C GLY A 59 12.74 -3.01 -3.20
N ILE A 60 11.43 -2.85 -3.41
CA ILE A 60 10.84 -2.99 -4.73
C ILE A 60 10.94 -1.69 -5.51
N ARG A 61 11.55 -1.73 -6.68
CA ARG A 61 11.61 -0.61 -7.62
C ARG A 61 10.76 -0.83 -8.85
N GLU A 62 10.50 -2.08 -9.19
CA GLU A 62 9.82 -2.41 -10.44
C GLU A 62 8.36 -2.69 -10.20
N PHE A 63 7.51 -1.85 -10.74
CA PHE A 63 6.08 -2.01 -10.64
C PHE A 63 5.42 -1.24 -11.78
N SER A 64 4.15 -1.47 -12.01
CA SER A 64 3.40 -0.69 -12.98
C SER A 64 2.18 -0.05 -12.33
N LEU A 65 1.79 1.11 -12.87
CA LEU A 65 0.56 1.78 -12.45
C LEU A 65 -0.59 1.22 -13.29
N ALA A 66 -0.83 -0.07 -13.12
CA ALA A 66 -1.81 -0.80 -13.92
C ALA A 66 -3.23 -0.22 -13.82
N TRP A 67 -3.52 0.47 -12.74
CA TRP A 67 -4.83 1.08 -12.53
C TRP A 67 -4.76 2.62 -12.52
N GLY A 68 -3.67 3.19 -13.06
CA GLY A 68 -3.50 4.63 -13.14
C GLY A 68 -3.01 5.22 -11.83
N GLU A 69 -3.20 6.52 -11.68
CA GLU A 69 -2.71 7.25 -10.51
C GLU A 69 -3.82 7.58 -9.52
N MET A 70 -4.91 6.84 -9.55
CA MET A 70 -5.96 7.04 -8.55
C MET A 70 -5.49 6.55 -7.19
N CYS A 71 -6.03 7.10 -6.14
CA CYS A 71 -5.68 6.71 -4.79
C CYS A 71 -6.91 6.65 -3.90
N LYS A 72 -6.78 5.97 -2.79
CA LYS A 72 -7.86 5.87 -1.80
C LYS A 72 -7.37 6.45 -0.49
N GLU A 73 -8.14 7.39 0.05
CA GLU A 73 -7.81 8.05 1.31
C GLU A 73 -8.52 7.34 2.46
N THR A 74 -7.84 7.17 3.57
CA THR A 74 -8.47 6.64 4.79
C THR A 74 -9.29 7.72 5.46
N LYS A 75 -10.23 7.31 6.31
CA LYS A 75 -10.80 8.25 7.25
C LYS A 75 -9.70 8.68 8.23
N PRO A 76 -9.85 9.84 8.87
CA PRO A 76 -8.87 10.23 9.88
C PRO A 76 -8.77 9.18 10.98
N TYR A 77 -7.56 8.93 11.40
CA TYR A 77 -7.30 7.99 12.48
C TYR A 77 -6.49 8.72 13.55
N PHE A 78 -5.54 8.08 14.19
CA PHE A 78 -4.82 8.62 15.32
C PHE A 78 -4.41 10.09 15.11
N LYS A 79 -4.92 11.00 15.96
CA LYS A 79 -4.61 12.45 15.94
C LYS A 79 -4.90 13.12 14.59
N GLY A 80 -5.95 12.69 13.91
CA GLY A 80 -6.37 13.32 12.68
C GLY A 80 -5.53 12.99 11.47
N LYS A 81 -4.62 12.03 11.56
CA LYS A 81 -3.81 11.62 10.42
C LYS A 81 -4.68 10.96 9.37
N VAL A 82 -4.31 11.15 8.11
CA VAL A 82 -4.92 10.45 6.99
C VAL A 82 -3.81 9.85 6.14
N ALA A 83 -4.12 8.77 5.44
CA ALA A 83 -3.18 8.16 4.52
C ALA A 83 -3.88 7.92 3.18
N LEU A 84 -3.15 8.14 2.09
CA LEU A 84 -3.64 7.92 0.74
C LEU A 84 -2.78 6.85 0.10
N TYR A 85 -3.41 5.87 -0.53
CA TYR A 85 -2.69 4.73 -1.09
C TYR A 85 -2.98 4.60 -2.57
N TYR A 86 -1.92 4.38 -3.35
CA TYR A 86 -1.99 4.15 -4.80
C TYR A 86 -1.83 2.66 -5.07
N PRO A 87 -2.68 2.07 -5.93
CA PRO A 87 -2.52 0.65 -6.25
C PRO A 87 -1.45 0.49 -7.32
N VAL A 88 -0.57 -0.47 -7.14
CA VAL A 88 0.41 -0.80 -8.18
C VAL A 88 0.48 -2.30 -8.35
N GLN A 89 0.88 -2.74 -9.52
CA GLN A 89 1.09 -4.15 -9.79
C GLN A 89 2.57 -4.44 -9.83
N THR A 90 2.99 -5.50 -9.16
CA THR A 90 4.37 -5.94 -9.22
C THR A 90 4.42 -7.43 -9.48
N LYS A 91 5.44 -7.86 -10.22
CA LYS A 91 5.70 -9.28 -10.42
C LYS A 91 6.65 -9.82 -9.37
N LYS A 92 7.44 -8.94 -8.75
CA LYS A 92 8.39 -9.37 -7.73
C LYS A 92 7.69 -9.51 -6.40
N ARG A 93 7.87 -10.66 -5.77
CA ARG A 93 7.28 -10.94 -4.47
C ARG A 93 8.32 -11.12 -3.37
N ILE A 94 9.59 -11.04 -3.69
CA ILE A 94 10.67 -11.14 -2.69
C ILE A 94 10.92 -9.76 -2.11
N ILE A 95 10.80 -9.67 -0.79
CA ILE A 95 10.90 -8.42 -0.07
C ILE A 95 12.14 -8.44 0.79
N SER A 96 12.91 -7.37 0.81
CA SER A 96 14.15 -7.34 1.55
C SER A 96 14.03 -6.73 2.95
N LEU A 97 13.02 -5.96 3.24
CA LEU A 97 12.87 -5.21 4.50
C LEU A 97 14.17 -4.46 4.85
N PRO A 98 14.52 -3.45 4.05
CA PRO A 98 15.80 -2.76 4.24
C PRO A 98 15.95 -2.13 5.63
N VAL A 99 17.20 -2.02 6.09
CA VAL A 99 17.49 -1.41 7.37
C VAL A 99 17.22 0.09 7.31
N SER A 100 16.47 0.61 8.26
CA SER A 100 16.22 2.04 8.39
C SER A 100 17.46 2.70 8.98
N GLN A 101 17.92 3.77 8.37
CA GLN A 101 19.06 4.51 8.90
C GLN A 101 18.77 5.12 10.26
N GLU A 102 17.53 5.53 10.48
CA GLU A 102 17.14 6.11 11.75
C GLU A 102 17.10 5.09 12.86
N LEU A 103 16.62 3.88 12.58
CA LEU A 103 16.40 2.88 13.61
C LEU A 103 17.56 1.90 13.76
N GLY A 104 18.44 1.80 12.78
CA GLY A 104 19.51 0.79 12.77
C GLY A 104 19.00 -0.63 12.56
N ARG A 105 17.74 -0.78 12.16
CA ARG A 105 17.09 -2.07 11.89
C ARG A 105 15.94 -1.82 10.93
N PRO A 106 15.36 -2.86 10.32
CA PRO A 106 14.19 -2.64 9.48
C PRO A 106 13.05 -2.02 10.28
N GLU A 107 12.32 -1.09 9.64
CA GLU A 107 11.17 -0.48 10.28
C GLU A 107 10.09 -1.52 10.52
N HIS A 108 9.95 -2.48 9.61
CA HIS A 108 8.98 -3.55 9.72
C HIS A 108 9.69 -4.86 9.99
N SER A 109 9.08 -5.70 10.81
CA SER A 109 9.67 -6.96 11.25
C SER A 109 9.25 -8.16 10.41
N GLU A 110 8.22 -8.00 9.62
CA GLU A 110 7.65 -9.11 8.87
C GLU A 110 6.89 -8.57 7.68
N TYR A 111 6.82 -9.35 6.60
CA TYR A 111 5.94 -9.04 5.50
C TYR A 111 5.10 -10.27 5.17
N ARG A 112 3.97 -10.05 4.50
CA ARG A 112 3.12 -11.14 4.06
C ARG A 112 2.37 -10.73 2.80
N TRP A 113 2.32 -11.64 1.83
CA TRP A 113 1.43 -11.50 0.69
C TRP A 113 0.16 -12.24 1.04
N VAL A 114 -0.95 -11.54 1.08
CA VAL A 114 -2.21 -12.09 1.57
C VAL A 114 -3.30 -11.98 0.52
N ARG A 115 -4.23 -12.93 0.54
CA ARG A 115 -5.46 -12.81 -0.21
C ARG A 115 -6.39 -11.86 0.54
N TYR A 116 -7.46 -11.47 -0.13
CA TYR A 116 -8.39 -10.48 0.41
C TYR A 116 -8.93 -10.85 1.79
N ASP A 117 -9.41 -12.08 1.95
CA ASP A 117 -10.02 -12.48 3.23
C ASP A 117 -9.01 -12.53 4.37
N GLU A 118 -7.78 -12.93 4.12
CA GLU A 118 -6.75 -12.88 5.15
C GLU A 118 -6.38 -11.42 5.46
N GLY A 119 -6.29 -10.59 4.45
CA GLY A 119 -6.03 -9.17 4.65
C GLY A 119 -7.09 -8.52 5.52
N ARG A 120 -8.35 -8.86 5.31
CA ARG A 120 -9.43 -8.34 6.15
C ARG A 120 -9.26 -8.72 7.61
N ARG A 121 -8.69 -9.88 7.89
CA ARG A 121 -8.51 -10.33 9.28
C ARG A 121 -7.32 -9.65 9.95
N LEU A 122 -6.30 -9.30 9.18
CA LEU A 122 -5.04 -8.79 9.75
C LEU A 122 -4.95 -7.28 9.79
N LEU A 123 -5.53 -6.59 8.80
CA LEU A 123 -5.43 -5.14 8.73
C LEU A 123 -6.35 -4.45 9.72
N PRO A 124 -5.94 -3.29 10.24
CA PRO A 124 -6.81 -2.53 11.14
C PRO A 124 -8.03 -2.00 10.39
N PRO A 125 -9.11 -1.68 11.13
CA PRO A 125 -10.36 -1.23 10.49
C PRO A 125 -10.20 -0.06 9.52
N ARG A 126 -9.31 0.87 9.79
CA ARG A 126 -9.14 2.03 8.89
C ARG A 126 -8.63 1.64 7.50
N LEU A 127 -8.02 0.47 7.37
CA LEU A 127 -7.48 0.03 6.09
C LEU A 127 -8.40 -0.94 5.36
N ILE A 128 -9.48 -1.39 5.98
CA ILE A 128 -10.41 -2.29 5.31
C ILE A 128 -11.03 -1.64 4.07
N PRO A 129 -11.49 -0.37 4.11
CA PRO A 129 -12.00 0.26 2.89
C PRO A 129 -10.93 0.38 1.79
N VAL A 130 -9.67 0.57 2.16
CA VAL A 130 -8.58 0.63 1.18
C VAL A 130 -8.40 -0.74 0.53
N LEU A 131 -8.38 -1.80 1.34
CA LEU A 131 -8.26 -3.16 0.83
C LEU A 131 -9.43 -3.53 -0.08
N GLU A 132 -10.65 -3.18 0.33
CA GLU A 132 -11.84 -3.47 -0.47
C GLU A 132 -11.79 -2.76 -1.81
N TRP A 133 -11.40 -1.50 -1.80
CA TRP A 133 -11.26 -0.72 -3.01
C TRP A 133 -10.22 -1.34 -3.95
N ALA A 134 -9.04 -1.67 -3.41
CA ALA A 134 -7.97 -2.26 -4.21
C ALA A 134 -8.36 -3.64 -4.75
N ASN A 135 -9.06 -4.43 -3.94
CA ASN A 135 -9.54 -5.73 -4.39
C ASN A 135 -10.55 -5.58 -5.51
N GLY A 136 -11.42 -4.59 -5.42
CA GLY A 136 -12.37 -4.30 -6.50
C GLY A 136 -11.66 -3.98 -7.80
N LEU A 137 -10.62 -3.16 -7.74
CA LEU A 137 -9.83 -2.84 -8.94
C LEU A 137 -9.16 -4.08 -9.51
N ALA A 138 -8.56 -4.88 -8.64
CA ALA A 138 -7.78 -6.04 -9.07
C ALA A 138 -8.65 -7.17 -9.63
N THR A 139 -9.88 -7.28 -9.18
CA THR A 139 -10.79 -8.34 -9.62
C THR A 139 -11.79 -7.86 -10.67
N GLU A 140 -11.83 -6.55 -10.94
CA GLU A 140 -12.71 -6.06 -11.94
C GLU A 140 -12.22 -6.56 -13.28
N LYS A 141 -12.98 -7.43 -13.87
CA LYS A 141 -12.67 -7.86 -15.20
C LYS A 141 -13.00 -6.69 -16.06
N ASP A 142 -12.21 -6.52 -17.09
CA ASP A 142 -12.37 -5.46 -18.01
C ASP A 142 -13.73 -5.39 -18.58
N GLU A 143 -14.68 -5.03 -17.74
CA GLU A 143 -16.01 -4.94 -18.21
C GLU A 143 -16.15 -3.83 -19.16
N GLY A 144 -15.28 -2.89 -19.08
CA GLY A 144 -15.26 -1.86 -20.04
C GLY A 144 -14.86 -2.32 -21.40
N GLU A 145 -14.24 -3.49 -21.47
CA GLU A 145 -13.88 -4.05 -22.68
C GLU A 145 -14.78 -5.09 -22.96
N GLY A 146 -15.50 -5.46 -22.02
CA GLY A 146 -16.38 -6.52 -22.13
C GLY A 146 -17.07 -6.34 -23.29
N PRO A 147 -17.73 -7.12 -23.72
CA PRO A 147 -18.15 -7.19 -24.97
C PRO A 147 -18.78 -6.06 -25.23
N SER A 148 -18.68 -5.32 -24.74
CA SER A 148 -19.29 -4.21 -25.22
C SER A 148 -19.72 -4.50 -26.53
#